data_0e186c1a9156bd941c34d900c76e2158
#
_entry.id   0e186c1a9156bd941c34d900c76e2158
#
_cell.length_a   1.000
_cell.length_b   1.000
_cell.length_c   1.000
_cell.angle_alpha   90.00
_cell.angle_beta   90.00
_cell.angle_gamma   90.00
#
_symmetry.space_group_name_H-M   'P 1'
#
loop_
_entity.id
_entity.type
_entity.pdbx_description
1 polymer ?
#
loop_
_entity_poly.entity_id
_entity_poly.type
_entity_poly.pdbx_seq_one_letter_code
_entity_poly.pdbx_strand_id
1 'polypeptide(L)'
;MAKDKIAFVCSNCGQESPKWIGKCPNCGQWNTFKEFRIAADTGSQAARNAATTLRNAASGGSVSALANKPQRLRDISSHDDPRIDMHDGELNRVLGGGLVPGSIVLLGGEPGIGKSTLTLQTILHMTQRVLYVSGEESPHQIKMRAERISKDIAENIIILSETSLEHIFEHIRDVQPELVVIDSIQTISTEDVDSSPGSITQVRECASALLRFAKTSGVPVILIGHINKEGSIAGPKILEHIVDTVIQFEGDQHYMYRILRSIKNRFGSTSELGIYEMEQQGLREVSNPSELLLTEDHEGLSGVAISSTIEGARPFLVETQALVSSAAYGTPQRSATGFDQRRLNMLLAVLEKRVGFKLMQKDVFLNIAGGLRVTDMAMDLSVIAAVLSSNVDTPIEQGWCMCGEVGLSGEVRPISRIEQRIAEAEKLGFSHIIIPKYNISGLTGKYNIQLHPVRKVEEALRALFG
;
A
#
# COMPACT_ATOMS: atom_id res chain seq x y z
N MET A 1 -29.05 40.39 12.68
CA MET A 1 -27.71 40.10 13.20
C MET A 1 -27.69 38.62 13.57
N ALA A 2 -27.11 37.79 12.74
CA ALA A 2 -26.96 36.34 13.04
C ALA A 2 -25.87 36.21 14.12
N LYS A 3 -26.15 35.50 15.21
CA LYS A 3 -25.20 35.26 16.30
C LYS A 3 -24.21 34.20 15.85
N ASP A 4 -22.92 34.48 16.01
CA ASP A 4 -21.86 33.51 15.85
C ASP A 4 -22.15 32.28 16.72
N LYS A 5 -22.05 31.07 16.15
CA LYS A 5 -22.13 29.82 16.89
C LYS A 5 -20.72 29.41 17.33
N ILE A 6 -20.57 29.20 18.64
CA ILE A 6 -19.33 28.66 19.19
C ILE A 6 -19.45 27.13 19.15
N ALA A 7 -18.48 26.45 18.56
CA ALA A 7 -18.30 25.01 18.63
C ALA A 7 -16.92 24.66 19.21
N PHE A 8 -16.84 23.54 19.86
CA PHE A 8 -15.58 23.01 20.40
C PHE A 8 -15.13 21.83 19.55
N VAL A 9 -13.91 21.86 19.05
CA VAL A 9 -13.35 20.84 18.16
C VAL A 9 -12.16 20.17 18.83
N CYS A 10 -12.15 18.85 18.84
CA CYS A 10 -11.03 18.06 19.38
C CYS A 10 -9.80 18.22 18.45
N SER A 11 -8.70 18.75 18.99
CA SER A 11 -7.46 18.95 18.23
C SER A 11 -6.76 17.65 17.80
N ASN A 12 -7.18 16.50 18.34
CA ASN A 12 -6.58 15.21 18.03
C ASN A 12 -7.35 14.42 16.95
N CYS A 13 -8.68 14.51 16.91
CA CYS A 13 -9.49 13.69 15.98
C CYS A 13 -10.57 14.48 15.21
N GLY A 14 -10.66 15.80 15.39
CA GLY A 14 -11.63 16.65 14.70
C GLY A 14 -13.09 16.50 15.16
N GLN A 15 -13.38 15.72 16.22
CA GLN A 15 -14.74 15.56 16.75
C GLN A 15 -15.28 16.92 17.22
N GLU A 16 -16.44 17.31 16.73
CA GLU A 16 -17.14 18.53 17.12
C GLU A 16 -18.07 18.29 18.30
N SER A 17 -18.18 19.28 19.18
CA SER A 17 -19.12 19.31 20.29
C SER A 17 -19.66 20.73 20.48
N PRO A 18 -20.95 20.90 20.81
CA PRO A 18 -21.53 22.20 21.11
C PRO A 18 -21.08 22.78 22.46
N LYS A 19 -20.38 21.97 23.27
CA LYS A 19 -19.85 22.34 24.59
C LYS A 19 -18.44 21.77 24.76
N TRP A 20 -17.62 22.45 25.54
CA TRP A 20 -16.32 21.91 25.94
C TRP A 20 -16.49 20.62 26.76
N ILE A 21 -15.75 19.58 26.40
CA ILE A 21 -15.76 18.27 27.05
C ILE A 21 -14.34 17.93 27.45
N GLY A 22 -14.11 17.54 28.70
CA GLY A 22 -12.77 17.22 29.21
C GLY A 22 -12.13 16.00 28.56
N LYS A 23 -12.92 15.01 28.14
CA LYS A 23 -12.46 13.80 27.44
C LYS A 23 -13.20 13.65 26.12
N CYS A 24 -12.47 13.50 25.02
CA CYS A 24 -13.07 13.29 23.71
C CYS A 24 -13.76 11.92 23.63
N PRO A 25 -15.07 11.84 23.29
CA PRO A 25 -15.78 10.56 23.19
C PRO A 25 -15.32 9.70 22.00
N ASN A 26 -14.70 10.30 21.00
CA ASN A 26 -14.25 9.60 19.81
C ASN A 26 -12.83 9.02 19.96
N CYS A 27 -11.84 9.84 20.39
CA CYS A 27 -10.45 9.40 20.49
C CYS A 27 -9.97 9.12 21.93
N GLY A 28 -10.81 9.37 22.96
CA GLY A 28 -10.49 9.11 24.35
C GLY A 28 -9.46 10.06 25.00
N GLN A 29 -8.90 11.00 24.25
CA GLN A 29 -7.90 11.95 24.74
C GLN A 29 -8.50 13.03 25.64
N TRP A 30 -7.73 13.47 26.66
CA TRP A 30 -8.15 14.48 27.61
C TRP A 30 -7.69 15.89 27.19
N ASN A 31 -8.51 16.91 27.47
CA ASN A 31 -8.21 18.33 27.28
C ASN A 31 -7.85 18.72 25.84
N THR A 32 -8.43 18.03 24.84
CA THR A 32 -8.16 18.24 23.41
C THR A 32 -9.16 19.15 22.73
N PHE A 33 -10.25 19.58 23.39
CA PHE A 33 -11.24 20.47 22.79
C PHE A 33 -10.78 21.93 22.84
N LYS A 34 -10.74 22.56 21.66
CA LYS A 34 -10.49 24.02 21.50
C LYS A 34 -11.74 24.70 21.00
N GLU A 35 -11.95 25.95 21.44
CA GLU A 35 -13.07 26.77 21.01
C GLU A 35 -12.86 27.28 19.58
N PHE A 36 -13.84 27.07 18.73
CA PHE A 36 -13.91 27.61 17.38
C PHE A 36 -15.19 28.44 17.22
N ARG A 37 -15.06 29.64 16.67
CA ARG A 37 -16.19 30.46 16.27
C ARG A 37 -16.57 30.11 14.86
N ILE A 38 -17.75 29.52 14.68
CA ILE A 38 -18.33 29.30 13.37
C ILE A 38 -19.06 30.58 12.99
N ALA A 39 -18.48 31.32 12.06
CA ALA A 39 -19.17 32.46 11.45
C ALA A 39 -20.50 31.96 10.84
N ALA A 40 -21.59 32.67 11.09
CA ALA A 40 -22.88 32.32 10.51
C ALA A 40 -22.74 32.27 8.99
N ASP A 41 -23.26 31.20 8.40
CA ASP A 41 -23.20 30.82 6.99
C ASP A 41 -23.71 31.98 6.06
N THR A 42 -22.87 32.98 5.89
CA THR A 42 -22.88 33.83 4.74
C THR A 42 -21.97 33.15 3.75
N GLY A 43 -22.56 32.21 2.94
CA GLY A 43 -21.83 31.60 1.84
C GLY A 43 -21.01 32.67 1.14
N SER A 44 -19.68 32.60 1.31
CA SER A 44 -18.80 33.68 0.94
C SER A 44 -19.01 33.97 -0.54
N GLN A 45 -19.19 35.24 -0.86
CA GLN A 45 -19.27 35.72 -2.24
C GLN A 45 -18.04 35.28 -3.04
N ALA A 46 -16.92 35.08 -2.35
CA ALA A 46 -15.68 34.52 -2.91
C ALA A 46 -15.83 33.07 -3.38
N ALA A 47 -16.48 32.19 -2.59
CA ALA A 47 -16.73 30.78 -3.03
C ALA A 47 -17.72 30.73 -4.21
N ARG A 48 -18.72 31.65 -4.24
CA ARG A 48 -19.60 31.82 -5.41
C ARG A 48 -18.88 32.40 -6.60
N ASN A 49 -17.96 33.35 -6.38
CA ASN A 49 -17.17 33.96 -7.44
C ASN A 49 -16.12 32.97 -7.98
N ALA A 50 -15.46 32.19 -7.13
CA ALA A 50 -14.55 31.11 -7.56
C ALA A 50 -15.28 30.04 -8.38
N ALA A 51 -16.46 29.59 -7.93
CA ALA A 51 -17.30 28.67 -8.69
C ALA A 51 -17.78 29.28 -10.02
N THR A 52 -18.08 30.57 -10.05
CA THR A 52 -18.48 31.28 -11.26
C THR A 52 -17.29 31.53 -12.20
N THR A 53 -16.12 31.81 -11.64
CA THR A 53 -14.87 32.01 -12.40
C THR A 53 -14.37 30.66 -12.99
N LEU A 54 -14.49 29.58 -12.25
CA LEU A 54 -14.22 28.20 -12.74
C LEU A 54 -15.22 27.80 -13.84
N ARG A 55 -16.49 28.19 -13.74
CA ARG A 55 -17.48 27.99 -14.79
C ARG A 55 -17.15 28.75 -16.08
N ASN A 56 -16.63 29.94 -15.96
CA ASN A 56 -16.27 30.78 -17.11
C ASN A 56 -14.93 30.37 -17.75
N ALA A 57 -13.99 29.78 -16.99
CA ALA A 57 -12.74 29.25 -17.52
C ALA A 57 -12.94 27.94 -18.29
N ALA A 58 -13.96 27.13 -17.94
CA ALA A 58 -14.32 25.91 -18.65
C ALA A 58 -15.09 26.15 -19.97
N SER A 59 -15.47 27.38 -20.26
CA SER A 59 -16.27 27.72 -21.48
C SER A 59 -15.44 27.89 -22.76
N GLY A 60 -14.14 27.60 -22.74
CA GLY A 60 -13.26 27.59 -23.92
C GLY A 60 -13.25 26.29 -24.74
N GLY A 61 -13.92 25.27 -24.28
CA GLY A 61 -14.02 23.97 -24.97
C GLY A 61 -15.31 23.25 -24.61
N SER A 62 -16.06 22.90 -25.58
CA SER A 62 -17.43 22.39 -25.67
C SER A 62 -17.79 21.13 -24.86
N VAL A 63 -17.37 20.92 -23.62
CA VAL A 63 -17.64 19.68 -22.84
C VAL A 63 -18.44 19.88 -21.55
N SER A 64 -18.62 21.09 -21.01
CA SER A 64 -19.02 21.22 -19.61
C SER A 64 -20.46 21.66 -19.29
N ALA A 65 -21.33 21.89 -20.28
CA ALA A 65 -22.72 22.31 -20.01
C ALA A 65 -23.68 21.14 -19.69
N LEU A 66 -23.27 19.87 -19.89
CA LEU A 66 -24.09 18.68 -19.67
C LEU A 66 -23.85 18.02 -18.28
N ALA A 67 -22.78 18.38 -17.58
CA ALA A 67 -22.31 17.67 -16.37
C ALA A 67 -23.24 17.73 -15.14
N ASN A 68 -24.24 18.61 -15.11
CA ASN A 68 -25.09 18.84 -13.95
C ASN A 68 -26.58 18.51 -14.16
N LYS A 69 -26.95 17.80 -15.24
CA LYS A 69 -28.33 17.34 -15.41
C LYS A 69 -28.46 15.88 -15.00
N PRO A 70 -29.53 15.50 -14.28
CA PRO A 70 -29.81 14.10 -14.01
C PRO A 70 -29.88 13.30 -15.32
N GLN A 71 -29.13 12.21 -15.39
CA GLN A 71 -29.11 11.31 -16.54
C GLN A 71 -29.61 9.91 -16.11
N ARG A 72 -30.28 9.22 -17.01
CA ARG A 72 -30.64 7.82 -16.76
C ARG A 72 -29.40 6.95 -16.90
N LEU A 73 -29.19 6.03 -15.97
CA LEU A 73 -28.02 5.14 -15.98
C LEU A 73 -27.81 4.43 -17.33
N ARG A 74 -28.89 4.00 -17.98
CA ARG A 74 -28.84 3.34 -19.29
C ARG A 74 -28.37 4.25 -20.46
N ASP A 75 -28.48 5.57 -20.28
CA ASP A 75 -28.15 6.56 -21.32
C ASP A 75 -26.72 7.09 -21.14
N ILE A 76 -26.03 6.66 -20.05
CA ILE A 76 -24.63 6.91 -19.80
C ILE A 76 -23.87 5.85 -20.60
N SER A 77 -23.13 6.28 -21.60
CA SER A 77 -22.24 5.37 -22.33
C SER A 77 -21.15 4.92 -21.37
N SER A 78 -21.11 3.63 -21.08
CA SER A 78 -19.97 2.99 -20.43
C SER A 78 -18.82 2.79 -21.43
N HIS A 79 -18.42 3.86 -22.10
CA HIS A 79 -17.10 3.85 -22.70
C HIS A 79 -16.14 3.86 -21.53
N ASP A 80 -15.31 2.85 -21.43
CA ASP A 80 -14.17 2.85 -20.54
C ASP A 80 -13.41 4.15 -20.85
N ASP A 81 -13.53 5.14 -19.95
CA ASP A 81 -12.70 6.34 -20.07
C ASP A 81 -11.25 5.83 -20.09
N PRO A 82 -10.49 6.11 -21.17
CA PRO A 82 -9.17 5.55 -21.33
C PRO A 82 -8.34 5.97 -20.13
N ARG A 83 -7.90 5.00 -19.34
CA ARG A 83 -7.02 5.27 -18.19
C ARG A 83 -5.71 5.83 -18.72
N ILE A 84 -5.16 6.77 -17.98
CA ILE A 84 -3.84 7.32 -18.28
C ILE A 84 -2.80 6.31 -17.81
N ASP A 85 -2.00 5.84 -18.75
CA ASP A 85 -0.86 4.97 -18.47
C ASP A 85 0.22 5.74 -17.74
N MET A 86 0.61 5.26 -16.57
CA MET A 86 1.67 5.87 -15.76
C MET A 86 3.07 5.45 -16.21
N HIS A 87 3.18 4.63 -17.28
CA HIS A 87 4.44 4.06 -17.77
C HIS A 87 5.25 3.32 -16.71
N ASP A 88 4.53 2.75 -15.74
CA ASP A 88 5.07 1.95 -14.64
C ASP A 88 4.07 0.81 -14.38
N GLY A 89 4.50 -0.43 -14.60
CA GLY A 89 3.64 -1.61 -14.56
C GLY A 89 3.14 -1.91 -13.15
N GLU A 90 3.96 -1.68 -12.14
CA GLU A 90 3.59 -1.94 -10.74
C GLU A 90 2.64 -0.85 -10.21
N LEU A 91 2.84 0.43 -10.57
CA LEU A 91 1.92 1.51 -10.24
C LEU A 91 0.58 1.36 -10.96
N ASN A 92 0.60 1.06 -12.26
CA ASN A 92 -0.62 0.80 -13.03
C ASN A 92 -1.43 -0.36 -12.45
N ARG A 93 -0.76 -1.43 -12.02
CA ARG A 93 -1.39 -2.57 -11.33
C ARG A 93 -2.16 -2.13 -10.09
N VAL A 94 -1.51 -1.38 -9.21
CA VAL A 94 -2.11 -0.90 -7.94
C VAL A 94 -3.23 0.09 -8.19
N LEU A 95 -3.14 0.89 -9.24
CA LEU A 95 -4.21 1.80 -9.70
C LEU A 95 -5.39 1.05 -10.34
N GLY A 96 -5.20 -0.22 -10.73
CA GLY A 96 -6.21 -1.04 -11.40
C GLY A 96 -6.21 -0.86 -12.93
N GLY A 97 -5.04 -0.60 -13.52
CA GLY A 97 -4.80 -0.46 -14.95
C GLY A 97 -4.49 0.97 -15.42
N GLY A 98 -4.15 1.87 -14.50
CA GLY A 98 -3.78 3.26 -14.79
C GLY A 98 -4.62 4.30 -14.05
N LEU A 99 -4.28 5.55 -14.23
CA LEU A 99 -4.92 6.69 -13.56
C LEU A 99 -6.24 7.05 -14.25
N VAL A 100 -7.31 7.16 -13.47
CA VAL A 100 -8.65 7.50 -14.01
C VAL A 100 -8.76 9.02 -14.17
N PRO A 101 -9.20 9.54 -15.33
CA PRO A 101 -9.47 10.95 -15.52
C PRO A 101 -10.42 11.51 -14.46
N GLY A 102 -10.13 12.71 -13.95
CA GLY A 102 -10.95 13.34 -12.91
C GLY A 102 -10.91 12.67 -11.54
N SER A 103 -9.99 11.72 -11.34
CA SER A 103 -9.77 11.09 -10.04
C SER A 103 -8.78 11.86 -9.18
N ILE A 104 -8.86 11.63 -7.86
CA ILE A 104 -7.86 12.11 -6.91
C ILE A 104 -7.25 10.92 -6.18
N VAL A 105 -5.92 10.80 -6.26
CA VAL A 105 -5.13 9.72 -5.68
C VAL A 105 -4.24 10.27 -4.58
N LEU A 106 -4.26 9.64 -3.42
CA LEU A 106 -3.33 9.92 -2.33
C LEU A 106 -2.24 8.85 -2.29
N LEU A 107 -0.99 9.27 -2.48
CA LEU A 107 0.20 8.45 -2.27
C LEU A 107 0.79 8.77 -0.90
N GLY A 108 0.52 7.91 0.08
CA GLY A 108 0.98 8.04 1.45
C GLY A 108 2.19 7.16 1.76
N GLY A 109 2.99 7.53 2.75
CA GLY A 109 4.14 6.73 3.22
C GLY A 109 5.06 7.53 4.13
N GLU A 110 6.00 6.85 4.80
CA GLU A 110 6.98 7.51 5.65
C GLU A 110 7.85 8.52 4.86
N PRO A 111 8.36 9.57 5.53
CA PRO A 111 9.34 10.45 4.92
C PRO A 111 10.56 9.66 4.42
N GLY A 112 11.08 9.99 3.22
CA GLY A 112 12.25 9.32 2.65
C GLY A 112 12.00 7.94 2.04
N ILE A 113 10.77 7.40 2.03
CA ILE A 113 10.44 6.06 1.49
C ILE A 113 10.55 5.98 -0.03
N GLY A 114 10.50 7.12 -0.76
CA GLY A 114 10.59 7.17 -2.22
C GLY A 114 9.35 7.71 -2.94
N LYS A 115 8.33 8.24 -2.25
CA LYS A 115 7.07 8.73 -2.87
C LYS A 115 7.30 9.75 -4.00
N SER A 116 8.03 10.81 -3.70
CA SER A 116 8.34 11.88 -4.67
C SER A 116 9.24 11.36 -5.80
N THR A 117 10.11 10.38 -5.52
CA THR A 117 10.95 9.72 -6.54
C THR A 117 10.11 8.91 -7.49
N LEU A 118 9.20 8.06 -6.97
CA LEU A 118 8.29 7.26 -7.80
C LEU A 118 7.43 8.16 -8.69
N THR A 119 6.80 9.18 -8.10
CA THR A 119 5.94 10.09 -8.86
C THR A 119 6.72 10.85 -9.92
N LEU A 120 7.91 11.37 -9.60
CA LEU A 120 8.75 12.06 -10.57
C LEU A 120 9.21 11.12 -11.70
N GLN A 121 9.63 9.88 -11.35
CA GLN A 121 10.06 8.87 -12.31
C GLN A 121 8.96 8.53 -13.30
N THR A 122 7.73 8.32 -12.83
CA THR A 122 6.60 7.96 -13.71
C THR A 122 6.23 9.12 -14.63
N ILE A 123 6.15 10.36 -14.15
CA ILE A 123 5.78 11.50 -14.98
C ILE A 123 6.87 11.85 -16.02
N LEU A 124 8.14 11.51 -15.78
CA LEU A 124 9.24 11.71 -16.75
C LEU A 124 9.05 10.88 -18.03
N HIS A 125 8.28 9.80 -17.98
CA HIS A 125 7.98 8.94 -19.13
C HIS A 125 6.63 9.25 -19.80
N MET A 126 5.84 10.17 -19.23
CA MET A 126 4.53 10.52 -19.73
C MET A 126 4.60 11.52 -20.88
N THR A 127 3.61 11.48 -21.76
CA THR A 127 3.42 12.46 -22.86
C THR A 127 2.46 13.60 -22.50
N GLN A 128 1.65 13.40 -21.45
CA GLN A 128 0.69 14.37 -20.94
C GLN A 128 1.40 15.59 -20.36
N ARG A 129 0.77 16.76 -20.45
CA ARG A 129 1.25 17.96 -19.78
C ARG A 129 1.03 17.85 -18.27
N VAL A 130 2.11 17.83 -17.51
CA VAL A 130 2.08 17.66 -16.05
C VAL A 130 2.47 18.95 -15.36
N LEU A 131 1.65 19.39 -14.41
CA LEU A 131 2.02 20.44 -13.46
C LEU A 131 2.41 19.76 -12.13
N TYR A 132 3.70 19.80 -11.80
CA TYR A 132 4.23 19.32 -10.52
C TYR A 132 4.42 20.49 -9.57
N VAL A 133 3.59 20.54 -8.53
CA VAL A 133 3.63 21.56 -7.48
C VAL A 133 4.39 21.04 -6.29
N SER A 134 5.43 21.72 -5.88
CA SER A 134 6.21 21.41 -4.67
C SER A 134 6.10 22.54 -3.65
N GLY A 135 5.73 22.17 -2.43
CA GLY A 135 5.78 23.08 -1.28
C GLY A 135 7.00 22.92 -0.39
N GLU A 136 7.89 21.95 -0.70
CA GLU A 136 9.05 21.64 0.14
C GLU A 136 10.37 21.85 -0.60
N GLU A 137 10.42 21.50 -1.89
CA GLU A 137 11.65 21.54 -2.69
C GLU A 137 11.61 22.66 -3.72
N SER A 138 12.78 23.26 -3.95
CA SER A 138 12.95 24.24 -5.02
C SER A 138 12.97 23.56 -6.40
N PRO A 139 12.65 24.27 -7.49
CA PRO A 139 12.74 23.74 -8.86
C PRO A 139 14.11 23.17 -9.20
N HIS A 140 15.18 23.77 -8.65
CA HIS A 140 16.54 23.27 -8.87
C HIS A 140 16.77 21.91 -8.22
N GLN A 141 16.29 21.67 -7.01
CA GLN A 141 16.40 20.37 -6.32
C GLN A 141 15.62 19.27 -7.05
N ILE A 142 14.41 19.60 -7.53
CA ILE A 142 13.61 18.66 -8.34
C ILE A 142 14.33 18.34 -9.65
N LYS A 143 14.91 19.35 -10.31
CA LYS A 143 15.70 19.17 -11.53
C LYS A 143 16.89 18.24 -11.33
N MET A 144 17.66 18.43 -10.26
CA MET A 144 18.77 17.54 -9.90
C MET A 144 18.31 16.09 -9.69
N ARG A 145 17.16 15.91 -9.05
CA ARG A 145 16.55 14.58 -8.88
C ARG A 145 16.12 13.98 -10.21
N ALA A 146 15.47 14.74 -11.07
CA ALA A 146 15.04 14.31 -12.40
C ALA A 146 16.23 13.86 -13.26
N GLU A 147 17.34 14.63 -13.27
CA GLU A 147 18.57 14.32 -14.01
C GLU A 147 19.27 13.05 -13.51
N ARG A 148 19.11 12.71 -12.23
CA ARG A 148 19.61 11.44 -11.68
C ARG A 148 18.78 10.25 -12.16
N ILE A 149 17.44 10.43 -12.34
CA ILE A 149 16.52 9.39 -12.76
C ILE A 149 16.61 9.17 -14.28
N SER A 150 16.56 10.25 -15.06
CA SER A 150 16.56 10.19 -16.51
C SER A 150 17.46 11.28 -17.11
N LYS A 151 18.18 10.91 -18.17
CA LYS A 151 18.96 11.89 -18.96
C LYS A 151 18.09 12.70 -19.91
N ASP A 152 16.98 12.12 -20.35
CA ASP A 152 16.03 12.74 -21.25
C ASP A 152 14.84 13.27 -20.42
N ILE A 153 14.79 14.58 -20.24
CA ILE A 153 13.70 15.26 -19.53
C ILE A 153 12.77 15.87 -20.57
N ALA A 154 11.53 15.39 -20.58
CA ALA A 154 10.51 15.86 -21.52
C ALA A 154 10.06 17.31 -21.21
N GLU A 155 9.71 18.07 -22.24
CA GLU A 155 9.29 19.48 -22.14
C GLU A 155 7.87 19.66 -21.56
N ASN A 156 7.12 18.59 -21.47
CA ASN A 156 5.72 18.58 -20.99
C ASN A 156 5.60 18.65 -19.47
N ILE A 157 6.70 18.62 -18.71
CA ILE A 157 6.69 18.67 -17.25
C ILE A 157 7.01 20.10 -16.79
N ILE A 158 6.07 20.71 -16.09
CA ILE A 158 6.16 22.08 -15.57
C ILE A 158 6.24 22.02 -14.05
N ILE A 159 7.30 22.60 -13.48
CA ILE A 159 7.52 22.63 -12.04
C ILE A 159 7.08 23.98 -11.48
N LEU A 160 6.31 23.95 -10.41
CA LEU A 160 5.86 25.12 -9.66
C LEU A 160 6.24 24.96 -8.18
N SER A 161 6.96 25.91 -7.62
CA SER A 161 7.22 25.99 -6.18
C SER A 161 6.25 26.99 -5.56
N GLU A 162 5.16 26.49 -4.98
CA GLU A 162 4.07 27.30 -4.42
C GLU A 162 3.34 26.53 -3.32
N THR A 163 2.83 27.26 -2.33
CA THR A 163 2.08 26.72 -1.20
C THR A 163 0.65 27.30 -1.08
N SER A 164 0.35 28.43 -1.74
CA SER A 164 -1.00 28.98 -1.80
C SER A 164 -1.85 28.23 -2.82
N LEU A 165 -2.96 27.67 -2.37
CA LEU A 165 -3.90 26.95 -3.23
C LEU A 165 -4.51 27.86 -4.30
N GLU A 166 -4.74 29.13 -3.97
CA GLU A 166 -5.30 30.15 -4.86
C GLU A 166 -4.36 30.39 -6.04
N HIS A 167 -3.07 30.60 -5.78
CA HIS A 167 -2.05 30.77 -6.81
C HIS A 167 -1.86 29.49 -7.64
N ILE A 168 -1.92 28.33 -7.00
CA ILE A 168 -1.87 27.05 -7.72
C ILE A 168 -3.01 26.96 -8.75
N PHE A 169 -4.23 27.35 -8.38
CA PHE A 169 -5.36 27.35 -9.32
C PHE A 169 -5.21 28.42 -10.44
N GLU A 170 -4.54 29.54 -10.18
CA GLU A 170 -4.19 30.50 -11.22
C GLU A 170 -3.24 29.87 -12.25
N HIS A 171 -2.17 29.25 -11.78
CA HIS A 171 -1.22 28.57 -12.66
C HIS A 171 -1.83 27.37 -13.40
N ILE A 172 -2.74 26.61 -12.79
CA ILE A 172 -3.49 25.55 -13.47
C ILE A 172 -4.26 26.10 -14.66
N ARG A 173 -4.88 27.29 -14.53
CA ARG A 173 -5.60 27.94 -15.63
C ARG A 173 -4.69 28.36 -16.78
N ASP A 174 -3.49 28.83 -16.46
CA ASP A 174 -2.53 29.29 -17.46
C ASP A 174 -1.85 28.13 -18.18
N VAL A 175 -1.46 27.10 -17.42
CA VAL A 175 -0.72 25.90 -17.92
C VAL A 175 -1.64 24.92 -18.63
N GLN A 176 -2.92 24.81 -18.23
CA GLN A 176 -3.87 23.81 -18.74
C GLN A 176 -3.30 22.38 -18.67
N PRO A 177 -2.90 21.88 -17.48
CA PRO A 177 -2.30 20.56 -17.34
C PRO A 177 -3.33 19.45 -17.55
N GLU A 178 -2.84 18.26 -17.96
CA GLU A 178 -3.61 17.02 -18.08
C GLU A 178 -3.43 16.12 -16.84
N LEU A 179 -2.44 16.45 -15.99
CA LEU A 179 -2.20 15.84 -14.69
C LEU A 179 -1.63 16.88 -13.73
N VAL A 180 -2.12 16.92 -12.50
CA VAL A 180 -1.57 17.75 -11.43
C VAL A 180 -0.98 16.85 -10.34
N VAL A 181 0.23 17.15 -9.89
CA VAL A 181 0.90 16.50 -8.75
C VAL A 181 1.11 17.55 -7.66
N ILE A 182 0.75 17.24 -6.43
CA ILE A 182 0.97 18.07 -5.23
C ILE A 182 1.92 17.36 -4.27
N ASP A 183 3.10 17.92 -4.05
CA ASP A 183 4.16 17.38 -3.19
C ASP A 183 4.64 18.43 -2.18
N SER A 184 4.12 18.42 -0.95
CA SER A 184 3.15 17.55 -0.31
C SER A 184 1.84 18.30 0.01
N ILE A 185 0.75 17.56 0.19
CA ILE A 185 -0.54 18.17 0.59
C ILE A 185 -0.45 18.88 1.94
N GLN A 186 0.49 18.51 2.80
CA GLN A 186 0.69 19.12 4.12
C GLN A 186 1.26 20.54 4.05
N THR A 187 1.92 20.91 2.97
CA THR A 187 2.52 22.23 2.81
C THR A 187 1.58 23.25 2.16
N ILE A 188 0.51 22.74 1.53
CA ILE A 188 -0.46 23.62 0.86
C ILE A 188 -1.44 24.22 1.88
N SER A 189 -1.76 25.49 1.67
CA SER A 189 -2.71 26.22 2.50
C SER A 189 -3.65 27.07 1.65
N THR A 190 -4.83 27.37 2.19
CA THR A 190 -5.83 28.28 1.60
C THR A 190 -6.14 29.41 2.58
N GLU A 191 -6.39 30.59 2.04
CA GLU A 191 -6.79 31.76 2.84
C GLU A 191 -8.24 31.63 3.35
N ASP A 192 -9.03 30.72 2.78
CA ASP A 192 -10.44 30.52 3.18
C ASP A 192 -10.57 29.96 4.62
N VAL A 193 -9.48 29.50 5.24
CA VAL A 193 -9.49 28.87 6.55
C VAL A 193 -8.46 29.52 7.48
N ASP A 194 -8.92 30.09 8.58
CA ASP A 194 -8.06 30.67 9.62
C ASP A 194 -7.45 29.59 10.51
N SER A 195 -6.47 28.85 9.95
CA SER A 195 -5.69 27.85 10.68
C SER A 195 -4.28 27.74 10.09
N SER A 196 -3.32 27.27 10.89
CA SER A 196 -1.92 27.18 10.47
C SER A 196 -1.74 26.20 9.30
N PRO A 197 -0.84 26.48 8.32
CA PRO A 197 -0.45 25.52 7.32
C PRO A 197 -0.08 24.15 7.93
N GLY A 198 -0.41 23.05 7.26
CA GLY A 198 -0.18 21.69 7.75
C GLY A 198 -1.17 21.23 8.83
N SER A 199 -2.07 22.08 9.33
CA SER A 199 -3.15 21.64 10.21
C SER A 199 -4.13 20.72 9.49
N ILE A 200 -4.78 19.84 10.25
CA ILE A 200 -5.79 18.90 9.72
C ILE A 200 -6.87 19.63 8.93
N THR A 201 -7.30 20.81 9.40
CA THR A 201 -8.33 21.61 8.75
C THR A 201 -7.85 22.14 7.40
N GLN A 202 -6.63 22.68 7.32
CA GLN A 202 -6.04 23.16 6.07
C GLN A 202 -5.90 22.02 5.05
N VAL A 203 -5.31 20.91 5.46
CA VAL A 203 -5.12 19.73 4.60
C VAL A 203 -6.46 19.22 4.04
N ARG A 204 -7.49 19.18 4.88
CA ARG A 204 -8.85 18.78 4.49
C ARG A 204 -9.47 19.71 3.46
N GLU A 205 -9.42 21.02 3.71
CA GLU A 205 -10.03 22.01 2.80
C GLU A 205 -9.30 22.07 1.47
N CYS A 206 -7.96 22.06 1.47
CA CYS A 206 -7.16 22.00 0.25
C CYS A 206 -7.46 20.74 -0.57
N ALA A 207 -7.51 19.56 0.07
CA ALA A 207 -7.84 18.30 -0.60
C ALA A 207 -9.29 18.30 -1.14
N SER A 208 -10.24 18.91 -0.42
CA SER A 208 -11.63 19.04 -0.87
C SER A 208 -11.77 19.97 -2.07
N ALA A 209 -10.99 21.05 -2.12
CA ALA A 209 -10.96 21.96 -3.25
C ALA A 209 -10.34 21.30 -4.49
N LEU A 210 -9.24 20.58 -4.32
CA LEU A 210 -8.59 19.79 -5.39
C LEU A 210 -9.48 18.65 -5.90
N LEU A 211 -10.26 18.01 -5.02
CA LEU A 211 -11.27 17.03 -5.45
C LEU A 211 -12.34 17.68 -6.34
N ARG A 212 -12.89 18.81 -5.91
CA ARG A 212 -13.88 19.56 -6.73
C ARG A 212 -13.29 19.92 -8.10
N PHE A 213 -12.05 20.43 -8.11
CA PHE A 213 -11.35 20.72 -9.36
C PHE A 213 -11.25 19.48 -10.25
N ALA A 214 -10.71 18.35 -9.74
CA ALA A 214 -10.56 17.11 -10.51
C ALA A 214 -11.90 16.64 -11.12
N LYS A 215 -12.98 16.64 -10.31
CA LYS A 215 -14.32 16.20 -10.77
C LYS A 215 -14.95 17.14 -11.80
N THR A 216 -14.64 18.43 -11.76
CA THR A 216 -15.23 19.38 -12.70
C THR A 216 -14.43 19.54 -13.98
N SER A 217 -13.11 19.46 -13.92
CA SER A 217 -12.21 19.61 -15.08
C SER A 217 -11.94 18.30 -15.82
N GLY A 218 -12.12 17.14 -15.16
CA GLY A 218 -11.68 15.84 -15.69
C GLY A 218 -10.18 15.61 -15.53
N VAL A 219 -9.42 16.57 -15.00
CA VAL A 219 -7.97 16.45 -14.78
C VAL A 219 -7.71 15.66 -13.50
N PRO A 220 -6.96 14.53 -13.54
CA PRO A 220 -6.61 13.79 -12.34
C PRO A 220 -5.59 14.54 -11.49
N VAL A 221 -5.62 14.28 -10.18
CA VAL A 221 -4.72 14.87 -9.20
C VAL A 221 -4.06 13.80 -8.36
N ILE A 222 -2.73 13.82 -8.26
CA ILE A 222 -1.96 12.98 -7.34
C ILE A 222 -1.52 13.84 -6.16
N LEU A 223 -1.92 13.45 -4.96
CA LEU A 223 -1.50 14.04 -3.70
C LEU A 223 -0.42 13.18 -3.07
N ILE A 224 0.73 13.75 -2.77
CA ILE A 224 1.74 13.09 -1.95
C ILE A 224 1.54 13.53 -0.50
N GLY A 225 1.54 12.54 0.41
CA GLY A 225 1.33 12.78 1.84
C GLY A 225 2.27 11.97 2.72
N HIS A 226 2.57 12.49 3.93
CA HIS A 226 3.38 11.78 4.92
C HIS A 226 2.50 11.01 5.91
N ILE A 227 2.94 9.82 6.31
CA ILE A 227 2.30 8.95 7.30
C ILE A 227 3.17 8.96 8.55
N ASN A 228 2.58 8.97 9.73
CA ASN A 228 3.31 8.84 11.01
C ASN A 228 3.78 7.39 11.22
N LYS A 229 4.80 7.21 12.11
CA LYS A 229 5.37 5.90 12.49
C LYS A 229 4.36 4.88 13.02
N GLU A 230 3.17 5.30 13.41
CA GLU A 230 2.07 4.43 13.83
C GLU A 230 1.23 3.90 12.65
N GLY A 231 1.67 4.14 11.40
CA GLY A 231 0.95 3.71 10.19
C GLY A 231 -0.33 4.50 9.93
N SER A 232 -0.59 5.53 10.74
CA SER A 232 -1.69 6.47 10.50
C SER A 232 -1.11 7.67 9.76
N ILE A 233 -1.71 8.04 8.63
CA ILE A 233 -1.38 9.28 7.92
C ILE A 233 -1.55 10.43 8.94
N ALA A 234 -0.57 11.32 9.17
CA ALA A 234 -0.69 12.49 10.05
C ALA A 234 -1.79 13.43 9.53
N GLY A 235 -2.91 13.42 10.27
CA GLY A 235 -4.12 14.14 9.84
C GLY A 235 -5.02 13.45 8.81
N PRO A 236 -5.14 12.13 8.70
CA PRO A 236 -5.52 11.58 7.42
C PRO A 236 -6.40 10.36 7.33
N LYS A 237 -7.00 9.85 8.32
CA LYS A 237 -8.26 9.11 8.10
C LYS A 237 -9.31 10.01 7.42
N ILE A 238 -9.15 11.31 7.55
CA ILE A 238 -10.02 12.31 6.91
C ILE A 238 -9.78 12.35 5.40
N LEU A 239 -8.52 12.31 4.93
CA LEU A 239 -8.22 12.28 3.49
C LEU A 239 -8.67 10.99 2.81
N GLU A 240 -8.61 9.85 3.48
CA GLU A 240 -9.10 8.57 2.95
C GLU A 240 -10.58 8.63 2.55
N HIS A 241 -11.39 9.42 3.23
CA HIS A 241 -12.79 9.60 2.87
C HIS A 241 -12.98 10.56 1.69
N ILE A 242 -12.10 11.52 1.52
CA ILE A 242 -12.18 12.55 0.47
C ILE A 242 -11.71 12.00 -0.88
N VAL A 243 -10.53 11.34 -0.90
CA VAL A 243 -9.91 10.88 -2.15
C VAL A 243 -10.57 9.62 -2.71
N ASP A 244 -10.41 9.38 -4.01
CA ASP A 244 -10.96 8.19 -4.68
C ASP A 244 -10.08 6.96 -4.45
N THR A 245 -8.77 7.14 -4.45
CA THR A 245 -7.77 6.07 -4.28
C THR A 245 -6.74 6.47 -3.24
N VAL A 246 -6.40 5.54 -2.35
CA VAL A 246 -5.32 5.68 -1.36
C VAL A 246 -4.34 4.56 -1.60
N ILE A 247 -3.12 4.94 -1.89
CA ILE A 247 -1.98 4.04 -2.07
C ILE A 247 -0.99 4.32 -0.96
N GLN A 248 -0.57 3.29 -0.26
CA GLN A 248 0.42 3.37 0.79
C GLN A 248 1.74 2.77 0.33
N PHE A 249 2.80 3.54 0.47
CA PHE A 249 4.16 3.10 0.21
C PHE A 249 4.77 2.64 1.53
N GLU A 250 5.07 1.35 1.61
CA GLU A 250 5.59 0.67 2.79
C GLU A 250 7.03 0.19 2.52
N GLY A 251 7.83 0.06 3.57
CA GLY A 251 9.16 -0.53 3.52
C GLY A 251 9.96 -0.17 4.74
N ASP A 252 10.94 -0.99 5.05
CA ASP A 252 11.92 -0.72 6.08
C ASP A 252 13.17 -0.07 5.44
N GLN A 253 13.78 0.90 6.11
CA GLN A 253 15.00 1.58 5.63
C GLN A 253 16.20 0.63 5.50
N HIS A 254 16.14 -0.51 6.19
CA HIS A 254 17.19 -1.54 6.16
C HIS A 254 17.07 -2.50 4.98
N TYR A 255 15.92 -2.53 4.29
CA TYR A 255 15.69 -3.39 3.14
C TYR A 255 15.64 -2.59 1.84
N MET A 256 16.17 -3.17 0.76
CA MET A 256 16.19 -2.51 -0.55
C MET A 256 14.80 -2.44 -1.20
N TYR A 257 13.85 -3.25 -0.73
CA TYR A 257 12.52 -3.35 -1.33
C TYR A 257 11.51 -2.40 -0.71
N ARG A 258 10.58 -1.95 -1.56
CA ARG A 258 9.44 -1.10 -1.20
C ARG A 258 8.18 -1.72 -1.76
N ILE A 259 7.14 -1.72 -0.95
CA ILE A 259 5.82 -2.26 -1.33
C ILE A 259 4.85 -1.10 -1.50
N LEU A 260 4.17 -1.07 -2.62
CA LEU A 260 3.09 -0.15 -2.91
C LEU A 260 1.76 -0.90 -2.73
N ARG A 261 0.96 -0.51 -1.74
CA ARG A 261 -0.28 -1.20 -1.38
C ARG A 261 -1.49 -0.30 -1.61
N SER A 262 -2.52 -0.84 -2.27
CA SER A 262 -3.81 -0.17 -2.37
C SER A 262 -4.60 -0.34 -1.07
N ILE A 263 -4.85 0.76 -0.35
CA ILE A 263 -5.67 0.78 0.87
C ILE A 263 -7.14 1.03 0.54
N LYS A 264 -7.37 1.89 -0.46
CA LYS A 264 -8.69 2.22 -0.98
C LYS A 264 -8.59 2.43 -2.48
N ASN A 265 -9.49 1.84 -3.25
CA ASN A 265 -9.59 2.08 -4.68
C ASN A 265 -11.06 1.99 -5.14
N ARG A 266 -11.63 3.09 -5.59
CA ARG A 266 -13.00 3.12 -6.12
C ARG A 266 -13.09 2.57 -7.54
N PHE A 267 -11.96 2.43 -8.23
CA PHE A 267 -11.88 2.10 -9.65
C PHE A 267 -11.22 0.74 -9.92
N GLY A 268 -10.80 0.06 -8.86
CA GLY A 268 -10.12 -1.23 -8.97
C GLY A 268 -10.08 -2.01 -7.65
N SER A 269 -9.35 -3.10 -7.66
CA SER A 269 -9.14 -3.95 -6.48
C SER A 269 -8.22 -3.27 -5.47
N THR A 270 -8.49 -3.46 -4.18
CA THR A 270 -7.56 -3.11 -3.10
C THR A 270 -6.62 -4.26 -2.74
N SER A 271 -6.71 -5.38 -3.46
CA SER A 271 -5.85 -6.54 -3.23
C SER A 271 -4.57 -6.52 -4.08
N GLU A 272 -4.33 -5.46 -4.86
CA GLU A 272 -3.14 -5.37 -5.71
C GLU A 272 -1.97 -4.78 -4.95
N LEU A 273 -0.77 -5.29 -5.27
CA LEU A 273 0.51 -4.84 -4.77
C LEU A 273 1.45 -4.46 -5.90
N GLY A 274 2.21 -3.40 -5.71
CA GLY A 274 3.39 -3.07 -6.48
C GLY A 274 4.65 -3.32 -5.64
N ILE A 275 5.70 -3.83 -6.25
CA ILE A 275 6.97 -4.08 -5.58
C ILE A 275 8.09 -3.39 -6.34
N TYR A 276 8.89 -2.65 -5.61
CA TYR A 276 10.02 -1.91 -6.15
C TYR A 276 11.29 -2.21 -5.39
N GLU A 277 12.40 -2.15 -6.09
CA GLU A 277 13.73 -2.11 -5.51
C GLU A 277 14.28 -0.69 -5.55
N MET A 278 14.89 -0.26 -4.44
CA MET A 278 15.51 1.05 -4.35
C MET A 278 16.92 0.99 -4.91
N GLU A 279 17.15 1.70 -6.01
CA GLU A 279 18.46 1.83 -6.65
C GLU A 279 18.98 3.26 -6.56
N GLN A 280 20.25 3.47 -6.94
CA GLN A 280 20.85 4.82 -6.95
C GLN A 280 20.17 5.77 -7.94
N GLN A 281 19.65 5.24 -9.04
CA GLN A 281 18.99 6.03 -10.09
C GLN A 281 17.49 6.25 -9.83
N GLY A 282 16.87 5.49 -8.92
CA GLY A 282 15.45 5.59 -8.63
C GLY A 282 14.87 4.28 -8.12
N LEU A 283 13.64 3.99 -8.52
CA LEU A 283 12.91 2.79 -8.14
C LEU A 283 12.80 1.86 -9.36
N ARG A 284 13.31 0.64 -9.22
CA ARG A 284 13.18 -0.40 -10.24
C ARG A 284 11.94 -1.25 -9.94
N GLU A 285 11.09 -1.44 -10.94
CA GLU A 285 9.94 -2.36 -10.86
C GLU A 285 10.41 -3.80 -10.66
N VAL A 286 9.78 -4.50 -9.74
CA VAL A 286 10.03 -5.92 -9.50
C VAL A 286 8.88 -6.72 -10.08
N SER A 287 9.04 -7.16 -11.32
CA SER A 287 8.04 -7.94 -12.02
C SER A 287 7.89 -9.36 -11.47
N ASN A 288 8.96 -9.93 -10.92
CA ASN A 288 8.98 -11.24 -10.28
C ASN A 288 9.57 -11.18 -8.87
N PRO A 289 8.75 -10.94 -7.83
CA PRO A 289 9.24 -10.88 -6.45
C PRO A 289 9.91 -12.17 -5.98
N SER A 290 9.48 -13.31 -6.50
CA SER A 290 10.02 -14.61 -6.08
C SER A 290 11.52 -14.74 -6.36
N GLU A 291 12.00 -14.18 -7.48
CA GLU A 291 13.43 -14.21 -7.82
C GLU A 291 14.30 -13.49 -6.79
N LEU A 292 13.74 -12.50 -6.12
CA LEU A 292 14.46 -11.71 -5.11
C LEU A 292 14.33 -12.29 -3.69
N LEU A 293 13.30 -13.12 -3.47
CA LEU A 293 12.95 -13.67 -2.16
C LEU A 293 13.42 -15.10 -1.97
N LEU A 294 14.03 -15.67 -3.01
CA LEU A 294 14.63 -17.00 -3.00
C LEU A 294 16.13 -16.87 -3.14
N THR A 295 16.87 -17.59 -2.29
CA THR A 295 18.30 -17.74 -2.46
C THR A 295 18.56 -18.71 -3.62
N GLU A 296 19.42 -18.32 -4.58
CA GLU A 296 19.72 -19.15 -5.76
C GLU A 296 20.29 -20.52 -5.40
N ASP A 297 21.08 -20.59 -4.33
CA ASP A 297 21.69 -21.83 -3.86
C ASP A 297 21.55 -21.98 -2.35
N HIS A 298 20.63 -22.85 -1.92
CA HIS A 298 20.45 -23.25 -0.52
C HIS A 298 20.72 -24.77 -0.33
N GLU A 299 21.44 -25.37 -1.28
CA GLU A 299 21.79 -26.79 -1.21
C GLU A 299 22.59 -27.08 0.07
N GLY A 300 22.14 -28.06 0.83
CA GLY A 300 22.77 -28.48 2.08
C GLY A 300 22.53 -27.56 3.29
N LEU A 301 21.74 -26.50 3.17
CA LEU A 301 21.42 -25.62 4.30
C LEU A 301 20.20 -26.14 5.05
N SER A 302 20.38 -26.48 6.31
CA SER A 302 19.25 -26.81 7.21
C SER A 302 18.54 -25.54 7.67
N GLY A 303 17.26 -25.66 7.99
CA GLY A 303 16.46 -24.55 8.47
C GLY A 303 15.85 -23.67 7.39
N VAL A 304 15.92 -24.05 6.12
CA VAL A 304 15.34 -23.32 4.99
C VAL A 304 14.15 -24.08 4.42
N ALA A 305 13.05 -23.41 4.18
CA ALA A 305 11.85 -23.93 3.51
C ALA A 305 11.20 -22.88 2.62
N ILE A 306 10.67 -23.30 1.48
CA ILE A 306 10.04 -22.39 0.52
C ILE A 306 8.51 -22.48 0.66
N SER A 307 7.87 -21.31 0.83
CA SER A 307 6.42 -21.18 0.87
C SER A 307 5.88 -20.58 -0.40
N SER A 308 4.77 -21.12 -0.90
CA SER A 308 3.95 -20.41 -1.87
C SER A 308 2.89 -19.59 -1.12
N THR A 309 3.05 -18.29 -1.13
CA THR A 309 2.19 -17.32 -0.45
C THR A 309 1.42 -16.44 -1.44
N ILE A 310 0.37 -15.78 -0.95
CA ILE A 310 -0.38 -14.77 -1.71
C ILE A 310 -0.50 -13.52 -0.85
N GLU A 311 -0.04 -12.42 -1.40
CA GLU A 311 -0.33 -11.10 -0.87
C GLU A 311 -1.25 -10.36 -1.84
N GLY A 312 -2.44 -10.02 -1.34
CA GLY A 312 -3.45 -9.43 -2.19
C GLY A 312 -3.95 -10.39 -3.29
N ALA A 313 -3.70 -10.06 -4.54
CA ALA A 313 -4.03 -10.91 -5.70
C ALA A 313 -2.81 -11.66 -6.26
N ARG A 314 -1.62 -11.37 -5.79
CA ARG A 314 -0.35 -11.82 -6.36
C ARG A 314 0.21 -13.04 -5.63
N PRO A 315 0.35 -14.20 -6.30
CA PRO A 315 1.10 -15.32 -5.76
C PRO A 315 2.61 -15.06 -5.91
N PHE A 316 3.41 -15.49 -4.97
CA PHE A 316 4.86 -15.53 -5.05
C PHE A 316 5.43 -16.57 -4.09
N LEU A 317 6.67 -16.96 -4.32
CA LEU A 317 7.40 -17.84 -3.43
C LEU A 317 8.29 -17.01 -2.52
N VAL A 318 8.40 -17.45 -1.27
CA VAL A 318 9.21 -16.78 -0.27
C VAL A 318 9.96 -17.81 0.57
N GLU A 319 11.22 -17.49 0.85
CA GLU A 319 12.06 -18.32 1.70
C GLU A 319 11.77 -18.04 3.18
N THR A 320 11.53 -19.10 3.91
CA THR A 320 11.36 -19.12 5.36
C THR A 320 12.60 -19.73 5.99
N GLN A 321 13.31 -18.97 6.80
CA GLN A 321 14.53 -19.40 7.49
C GLN A 321 14.27 -19.57 8.97
N ALA A 322 14.69 -20.67 9.56
CA ALA A 322 14.62 -20.90 11.00
C ALA A 322 15.95 -21.37 11.55
N LEU A 323 16.28 -20.89 12.75
CA LEU A 323 17.41 -21.36 13.53
C LEU A 323 16.89 -21.86 14.87
N VAL A 324 17.18 -23.13 15.17
CA VAL A 324 16.83 -23.78 16.44
C VAL A 324 18.09 -24.19 17.17
N SER A 325 18.27 -23.67 18.37
CA SER A 325 19.42 -23.98 19.21
C SER A 325 19.00 -24.35 20.64
N SER A 326 19.92 -24.91 21.42
CA SER A 326 19.66 -25.13 22.85
C SER A 326 19.66 -23.82 23.60
N ALA A 327 18.67 -23.58 24.48
CA ALA A 327 18.59 -22.37 25.26
C ALA A 327 19.78 -22.26 26.23
N ALA A 328 20.64 -21.26 26.01
CA ALA A 328 21.86 -21.07 26.80
C ALA A 328 21.59 -20.49 28.19
N TYR A 329 20.49 -19.75 28.39
CA TYR A 329 20.20 -18.98 29.60
C TYR A 329 18.98 -19.43 30.38
N GLY A 330 18.56 -20.67 30.23
CA GLY A 330 17.46 -21.28 30.99
C GLY A 330 16.05 -20.85 30.58
N THR A 331 15.86 -19.67 29.97
CA THR A 331 14.57 -19.23 29.40
C THR A 331 14.66 -19.19 27.88
N PRO A 332 13.92 -20.03 27.16
CA PRO A 332 13.95 -20.09 25.71
C PRO A 332 13.54 -18.78 25.06
N GLN A 333 14.35 -18.30 24.13
CA GLN A 333 14.06 -17.14 23.30
C GLN A 333 13.31 -17.54 22.06
N ARG A 334 12.29 -16.78 21.70
CA ARG A 334 11.52 -16.98 20.46
C ARG A 334 11.33 -15.65 19.79
N SER A 335 11.85 -15.51 18.59
CA SER A 335 11.79 -14.28 17.82
C SER A 335 11.37 -14.58 16.39
N ALA A 336 10.56 -13.73 15.82
CA ALA A 336 10.15 -13.79 14.41
C ALA A 336 10.30 -12.43 13.74
N THR A 337 10.92 -12.43 12.57
CA THR A 337 10.98 -11.29 11.66
C THR A 337 10.14 -11.61 10.44
N GLY A 338 9.22 -10.70 10.08
CA GLY A 338 8.34 -10.89 8.93
C GLY A 338 7.13 -11.83 9.15
N PHE A 339 7.02 -12.46 10.32
CA PHE A 339 5.92 -13.37 10.68
C PHE A 339 5.36 -13.03 12.05
N ASP A 340 4.08 -13.36 12.30
CA ASP A 340 3.45 -13.08 13.59
C ASP A 340 4.02 -13.96 14.72
N GLN A 341 4.53 -13.32 15.75
CA GLN A 341 5.17 -13.96 16.90
C GLN A 341 4.21 -14.90 17.68
N ARG A 342 2.92 -14.53 17.77
CA ARG A 342 1.92 -15.35 18.48
C ARG A 342 1.60 -16.60 17.66
N ARG A 343 1.55 -16.43 16.33
CA ARG A 343 1.35 -17.56 15.40
C ARG A 343 2.52 -18.55 15.46
N LEU A 344 3.77 -18.04 15.46
CA LEU A 344 4.96 -18.88 15.64
C LEU A 344 4.85 -19.70 16.94
N ASN A 345 4.55 -19.08 18.07
CA ASN A 345 4.42 -19.77 19.35
C ASN A 345 3.35 -20.88 19.33
N MET A 346 2.25 -20.64 18.62
CA MET A 346 1.19 -21.63 18.43
C MET A 346 1.68 -22.83 17.60
N LEU A 347 2.39 -22.57 16.50
CA LEU A 347 2.94 -23.64 15.64
C LEU A 347 3.98 -24.49 16.37
N LEU A 348 4.84 -23.87 17.19
CA LEU A 348 5.79 -24.60 18.05
C LEU A 348 5.07 -25.49 19.05
N ALA A 349 3.97 -25.05 19.65
CA ALA A 349 3.14 -25.87 20.54
C ALA A 349 2.49 -27.05 19.81
N VAL A 350 2.06 -26.87 18.56
CA VAL A 350 1.55 -27.97 17.71
C VAL A 350 2.64 -28.99 17.42
N LEU A 351 3.84 -28.55 17.00
CA LEU A 351 4.98 -29.44 16.78
C LEU A 351 5.32 -30.26 18.01
N GLU A 352 5.33 -29.65 19.17
CA GLU A 352 5.65 -30.34 20.42
C GLU A 352 4.58 -31.33 20.82
N LYS A 353 3.31 -30.93 20.84
CA LYS A 353 2.21 -31.74 21.36
C LYS A 353 1.72 -32.80 20.38
N ARG A 354 1.76 -32.55 19.07
CA ARG A 354 1.18 -33.45 18.05
C ARG A 354 2.21 -34.25 17.32
N VAL A 355 3.39 -33.70 17.10
CA VAL A 355 4.44 -34.38 16.33
C VAL A 355 5.52 -34.97 17.27
N GLY A 356 5.61 -34.51 18.51
CA GLY A 356 6.46 -35.08 19.55
C GLY A 356 7.87 -34.48 19.65
N PHE A 357 8.13 -33.35 18.98
CA PHE A 357 9.42 -32.66 19.05
C PHE A 357 9.56 -31.86 20.34
N LYS A 358 10.69 -31.99 21.02
CA LYS A 358 10.97 -31.29 22.27
C LYS A 358 11.54 -29.88 22.00
N LEU A 359 10.67 -28.89 21.88
CA LEU A 359 11.03 -27.50 21.59
C LEU A 359 10.96 -26.56 22.81
N MET A 360 10.48 -27.06 23.97
CA MET A 360 10.32 -26.25 25.19
C MET A 360 11.61 -25.61 25.69
N GLN A 361 12.74 -26.29 25.50
CA GLN A 361 14.07 -25.85 25.96
C GLN A 361 14.95 -25.38 24.80
N LYS A 362 14.35 -24.99 23.69
CA LYS A 362 15.04 -24.52 22.49
C LYS A 362 14.76 -23.06 22.23
N ASP A 363 15.81 -22.34 21.87
CA ASP A 363 15.69 -21.02 21.24
C ASP A 363 15.24 -21.23 19.79
N VAL A 364 14.32 -20.39 19.33
CA VAL A 364 13.81 -20.43 17.96
C VAL A 364 13.80 -19.02 17.39
N PHE A 365 14.57 -18.85 16.32
CA PHE A 365 14.61 -17.63 15.53
C PHE A 365 14.03 -17.92 14.16
N LEU A 366 13.08 -17.10 13.73
CA LEU A 366 12.42 -17.19 12.42
C LEU A 366 12.64 -15.90 11.64
N ASN A 367 12.98 -16.02 10.38
CA ASN A 367 13.13 -14.91 9.46
C ASN A 367 12.45 -15.21 8.13
N ILE A 368 11.65 -14.29 7.63
CA ILE A 368 11.11 -14.31 6.28
C ILE A 368 12.06 -13.51 5.40
N ALA A 369 12.55 -14.10 4.31
CA ALA A 369 13.48 -13.46 3.41
C ALA A 369 12.92 -12.15 2.83
N GLY A 370 13.83 -11.22 2.50
CA GLY A 370 13.48 -9.92 1.92
C GLY A 370 12.81 -8.92 2.89
N GLY A 371 12.66 -9.28 4.19
CA GLY A 371 12.04 -8.42 5.19
C GLY A 371 10.55 -8.18 4.98
N LEU A 372 9.91 -9.00 4.17
CA LEU A 372 8.47 -8.94 3.95
C LEU A 372 7.73 -9.34 5.22
N ARG A 373 6.69 -8.59 5.57
CA ARG A 373 5.73 -9.01 6.57
C ARG A 373 4.61 -9.78 5.89
N VAL A 374 4.61 -11.10 6.07
CA VAL A 374 3.60 -11.98 5.47
C VAL A 374 2.48 -12.25 6.48
N THR A 375 1.25 -12.12 6.03
CA THR A 375 0.04 -12.36 6.84
C THR A 375 -0.73 -13.60 6.39
N ASP A 376 -0.31 -14.23 5.31
CA ASP A 376 -0.95 -15.42 4.75
C ASP A 376 -0.70 -16.65 5.64
N MET A 377 -1.77 -17.24 6.17
CA MET A 377 -1.68 -18.44 7.00
C MET A 377 -1.22 -19.69 6.23
N ALA A 378 -1.23 -19.64 4.90
CA ALA A 378 -0.69 -20.73 4.08
C ALA A 378 0.82 -20.97 4.30
N MET A 379 1.51 -20.04 4.94
CA MET A 379 2.93 -20.17 5.31
C MET A 379 3.19 -21.09 6.51
N ASP A 380 2.17 -21.46 7.27
CA ASP A 380 2.36 -22.28 8.49
C ASP A 380 3.17 -23.55 8.23
N LEU A 381 2.93 -24.23 7.10
CA LEU A 381 3.66 -25.45 6.76
C LEU A 381 5.15 -25.19 6.54
N SER A 382 5.52 -24.10 5.86
CA SER A 382 6.94 -23.78 5.64
C SER A 382 7.64 -23.37 6.93
N VAL A 383 6.94 -22.64 7.82
CA VAL A 383 7.46 -22.30 9.15
C VAL A 383 7.74 -23.57 9.96
N ILE A 384 6.81 -24.51 9.99
CA ILE A 384 6.98 -25.81 10.66
C ILE A 384 8.13 -26.60 10.04
N ALA A 385 8.20 -26.67 8.71
CA ALA A 385 9.23 -27.40 7.99
C ALA A 385 10.63 -26.79 8.22
N ALA A 386 10.78 -25.48 8.18
CA ALA A 386 12.04 -24.79 8.46
C ALA A 386 12.50 -25.00 9.90
N VAL A 387 11.60 -24.86 10.89
CA VAL A 387 11.90 -25.13 12.30
C VAL A 387 12.35 -26.58 12.51
N LEU A 388 11.67 -27.54 11.88
CA LEU A 388 12.06 -28.93 12.02
C LEU A 388 13.38 -29.24 11.33
N SER A 389 13.57 -28.76 10.10
CA SER A 389 14.82 -28.88 9.35
C SER A 389 16.02 -28.41 10.18
N SER A 390 15.91 -27.22 10.79
CA SER A 390 16.95 -26.70 11.69
C SER A 390 17.12 -27.54 12.98
N ASN A 391 16.01 -28.02 13.56
CA ASN A 391 16.07 -28.78 14.82
C ASN A 391 16.75 -30.17 14.66
N VAL A 392 16.59 -30.81 13.50
CA VAL A 392 17.19 -32.12 13.19
C VAL A 392 18.45 -32.01 12.33
N ASP A 393 18.82 -30.77 11.96
CA ASP A 393 19.96 -30.43 11.11
C ASP A 393 19.97 -31.20 9.77
N THR A 394 18.78 -31.27 9.16
CA THR A 394 18.57 -31.95 7.88
C THR A 394 17.98 -30.99 6.87
N PRO A 395 18.65 -30.72 5.74
CA PRO A 395 18.14 -29.81 4.72
C PRO A 395 16.91 -30.39 4.02
N ILE A 396 16.05 -29.52 3.53
CA ILE A 396 14.97 -29.83 2.59
C ILE A 396 15.57 -29.85 1.18
N GLU A 397 15.30 -30.89 0.40
CA GLU A 397 15.80 -30.99 -0.97
C GLU A 397 15.33 -29.82 -1.85
N GLN A 398 16.17 -29.39 -2.77
CA GLN A 398 15.80 -28.37 -3.76
C GLN A 398 14.58 -28.81 -4.60
N GLY A 399 13.85 -27.83 -5.10
CA GLY A 399 12.66 -28.08 -5.89
C GLY A 399 11.39 -28.40 -5.08
N TRP A 400 11.46 -28.40 -3.75
CA TRP A 400 10.29 -28.51 -2.89
C TRP A 400 9.79 -27.14 -2.44
N CYS A 401 8.49 -26.93 -2.58
CA CYS A 401 7.79 -25.83 -1.93
C CYS A 401 6.52 -26.34 -1.26
N MET A 402 5.88 -25.48 -0.48
CA MET A 402 4.70 -25.89 0.26
C MET A 402 3.76 -24.74 0.56
N CYS A 403 2.50 -25.06 0.83
CA CYS A 403 1.51 -24.13 1.34
C CYS A 403 0.40 -24.87 2.10
N GLY A 404 -0.03 -24.32 3.24
CA GLY A 404 -1.11 -24.89 4.04
C GLY A 404 -1.21 -24.23 5.40
N GLU A 405 -2.43 -23.92 5.82
CA GLU A 405 -2.72 -23.48 7.18
C GLU A 405 -2.70 -24.65 8.14
N VAL A 406 -2.11 -24.47 9.31
CA VAL A 406 -2.03 -25.53 10.34
C VAL A 406 -2.93 -25.18 11.51
N GLY A 407 -3.87 -26.11 11.82
CA GLY A 407 -4.72 -26.00 12.98
C GLY A 407 -4.11 -26.59 14.25
N LEU A 408 -4.72 -26.30 15.40
CA LEU A 408 -4.24 -26.72 16.74
C LEU A 408 -4.19 -28.25 16.95
N SER A 409 -4.95 -29.01 16.16
CA SER A 409 -4.93 -30.47 16.20
C SER A 409 -3.85 -31.09 15.30
N GLY A 410 -3.04 -30.26 14.61
CA GLY A 410 -2.05 -30.69 13.63
C GLY A 410 -2.65 -31.02 12.25
N GLU A 411 -3.93 -30.67 12.02
CA GLU A 411 -4.57 -30.76 10.72
C GLU A 411 -4.08 -29.69 9.77
N VAL A 412 -3.94 -30.03 8.49
CA VAL A 412 -3.65 -29.09 7.41
C VAL A 412 -4.97 -28.67 6.75
N ARG A 413 -5.32 -27.40 6.87
CA ARG A 413 -6.57 -26.81 6.42
C ARG A 413 -6.50 -26.33 4.98
N PRO A 414 -7.63 -26.29 4.27
CA PRO A 414 -7.69 -25.74 2.93
C PRO A 414 -7.34 -24.25 2.93
N ILE A 415 -6.68 -23.83 1.86
CA ILE A 415 -6.27 -22.44 1.62
C ILE A 415 -6.91 -21.90 0.36
N SER A 416 -6.97 -20.60 0.25
CA SER A 416 -7.52 -19.89 -0.92
C SER A 416 -6.56 -19.90 -2.11
N ARG A 417 -7.11 -19.81 -3.33
CA ARG A 417 -6.37 -19.61 -4.59
C ARG A 417 -5.27 -20.62 -4.84
N ILE A 418 -5.52 -21.88 -4.54
CA ILE A 418 -4.53 -22.95 -4.64
C ILE A 418 -3.96 -23.10 -6.06
N GLU A 419 -4.77 -22.94 -7.12
CA GLU A 419 -4.32 -23.05 -8.49
C GLU A 419 -3.28 -21.98 -8.85
N GLN A 420 -3.46 -20.74 -8.37
CA GLN A 420 -2.48 -19.67 -8.59
C GLN A 420 -1.15 -19.95 -7.90
N ARG A 421 -1.19 -20.54 -6.70
CA ARG A 421 0.02 -20.95 -5.94
C ARG A 421 0.79 -22.04 -6.66
N ILE A 422 0.08 -23.03 -7.17
CA ILE A 422 0.68 -24.13 -7.94
C ILE A 422 1.29 -23.59 -9.25
N ALA A 423 0.56 -22.75 -9.97
CA ALA A 423 1.03 -22.18 -11.23
C ALA A 423 2.29 -21.32 -11.05
N GLU A 424 2.38 -20.53 -9.97
CA GLU A 424 3.58 -19.75 -9.68
C GLU A 424 4.77 -20.64 -9.31
N ALA A 425 4.55 -21.69 -8.51
CA ALA A 425 5.60 -22.67 -8.17
C ALA A 425 6.12 -23.39 -9.43
N GLU A 426 5.23 -23.84 -10.29
CA GLU A 426 5.57 -24.48 -11.57
C GLU A 426 6.36 -23.56 -12.50
N LYS A 427 5.91 -22.29 -12.65
CA LYS A 427 6.57 -21.26 -13.44
C LYS A 427 8.01 -21.00 -12.99
N LEU A 428 8.28 -21.11 -11.69
CA LEU A 428 9.60 -20.91 -11.08
C LEU A 428 10.45 -22.19 -11.06
N GLY A 429 9.98 -23.26 -11.69
CA GLY A 429 10.75 -24.51 -11.88
C GLY A 429 10.75 -25.45 -10.69
N PHE A 430 9.86 -25.28 -9.70
CA PHE A 430 9.70 -26.22 -8.61
C PHE A 430 9.12 -27.55 -9.13
N SER A 431 9.68 -28.66 -8.66
CA SER A 431 9.28 -30.01 -9.06
C SER A 431 8.24 -30.64 -8.13
N HIS A 432 8.18 -30.19 -6.88
CA HIS A 432 7.30 -30.74 -5.83
C HIS A 432 6.61 -29.60 -5.06
N ILE A 433 5.30 -29.78 -4.81
CA ILE A 433 4.55 -28.88 -3.92
C ILE A 433 3.68 -29.65 -2.94
N ILE A 434 3.82 -29.36 -1.64
CA ILE A 434 2.93 -29.88 -0.59
C ILE A 434 1.72 -28.96 -0.48
N ILE A 435 0.52 -29.53 -0.59
CA ILE A 435 -0.75 -28.81 -0.56
C ILE A 435 -1.75 -29.49 0.38
N PRO A 436 -2.76 -28.75 0.90
CA PRO A 436 -3.82 -29.37 1.68
C PRO A 436 -4.65 -30.33 0.84
N LYS A 437 -4.91 -31.54 1.34
CA LYS A 437 -5.68 -32.56 0.61
C LYS A 437 -7.07 -32.11 0.22
N TYR A 438 -7.70 -31.26 1.04
CA TYR A 438 -9.04 -30.75 0.77
C TYR A 438 -9.10 -29.76 -0.42
N ASN A 439 -7.98 -29.21 -0.86
CA ASN A 439 -7.92 -28.37 -2.03
C ASN A 439 -7.92 -29.14 -3.37
N ILE A 440 -7.66 -30.44 -3.37
CA ILE A 440 -7.59 -31.23 -4.61
C ILE A 440 -8.91 -31.24 -5.37
N SER A 441 -10.03 -31.33 -4.67
CA SER A 441 -11.36 -31.39 -5.29
C SER A 441 -11.73 -30.13 -6.10
N GLY A 442 -11.02 -29.02 -5.88
CA GLY A 442 -11.22 -27.76 -6.60
C GLY A 442 -10.24 -27.53 -7.74
N LEU A 443 -9.27 -28.43 -7.96
CA LEU A 443 -8.28 -28.27 -9.03
C LEU A 443 -8.87 -28.66 -10.36
N THR A 444 -8.76 -27.79 -11.36
CA THR A 444 -9.25 -28.01 -12.72
C THR A 444 -8.11 -28.13 -13.75
N GLY A 445 -6.91 -27.64 -13.39
CA GLY A 445 -5.74 -27.61 -14.27
C GLY A 445 -4.98 -28.94 -14.36
N LYS A 446 -4.14 -29.05 -15.39
CA LYS A 446 -3.07 -30.06 -15.46
C LYS A 446 -1.78 -29.36 -15.06
N TYR A 447 -1.04 -29.95 -14.18
CA TYR A 447 0.20 -29.41 -13.64
C TYR A 447 1.36 -30.36 -13.92
N ASN A 448 2.52 -29.83 -14.29
CA ASN A 448 3.74 -30.63 -14.46
C ASN A 448 4.49 -30.80 -13.12
N ILE A 449 4.20 -29.93 -12.14
CA ILE A 449 4.70 -30.03 -10.77
C ILE A 449 4.01 -31.20 -10.04
N GLN A 450 4.76 -32.00 -9.29
CA GLN A 450 4.20 -33.10 -8.52
C GLN A 450 3.50 -32.59 -7.25
N LEU A 451 2.20 -32.89 -7.13
CA LEU A 451 1.39 -32.50 -6.00
C LEU A 451 1.48 -33.53 -4.89
N HIS A 452 1.77 -33.08 -3.66
CA HIS A 452 1.80 -33.89 -2.45
C HIS A 452 0.67 -33.47 -1.50
N PRO A 453 -0.51 -34.10 -1.62
CA PRO A 453 -1.67 -33.71 -0.81
C PRO A 453 -1.60 -34.31 0.59
N VAL A 454 -1.64 -33.43 1.60
CA VAL A 454 -1.53 -33.84 3.01
C VAL A 454 -2.76 -33.39 3.83
N ARG A 455 -3.11 -34.16 4.87
CA ARG A 455 -4.16 -33.87 5.84
C ARG A 455 -3.63 -33.39 7.17
N LYS A 456 -2.42 -33.85 7.51
CA LYS A 456 -1.77 -33.57 8.79
C LYS A 456 -0.31 -33.15 8.58
N VAL A 457 0.20 -32.40 9.55
CA VAL A 457 1.61 -31.98 9.59
C VAL A 457 2.56 -33.16 9.48
N GLU A 458 2.26 -34.27 10.17
CA GLU A 458 3.11 -35.49 10.15
C GLU A 458 3.27 -36.07 8.73
N GLU A 459 2.23 -35.98 7.89
CA GLU A 459 2.28 -36.43 6.49
C GLU A 459 3.22 -35.54 5.66
N ALA A 460 3.15 -34.22 5.88
CA ALA A 460 4.04 -33.26 5.22
C ALA A 460 5.50 -33.48 5.59
N LEU A 461 5.77 -33.66 6.89
CA LEU A 461 7.13 -33.92 7.39
C LEU A 461 7.70 -35.23 6.90
N ARG A 462 6.87 -36.30 6.80
CA ARG A 462 7.29 -37.57 6.21
C ARG A 462 7.61 -37.44 4.72
N ALA A 463 6.90 -36.58 3.99
CA ALA A 463 7.20 -36.35 2.58
C ALA A 463 8.53 -35.63 2.36
N LEU A 464 8.94 -34.78 3.33
CA LEU A 464 10.17 -33.97 3.25
C LEU A 464 11.41 -34.70 3.79
N PHE A 465 11.25 -35.53 4.82
CA PHE A 465 12.40 -36.10 5.56
C PHE A 465 12.43 -37.62 5.56
N GLY A 466 11.50 -38.32 4.91
CA GLY A 466 11.45 -39.76 4.75
C GLY A 466 10.61 -40.45 5.81
#